data_3e878cbc33e4803bce9ae1bca32adc80
#
_entry.id   3e878cbc33e4803bce9ae1bca32adc80
#
_cell.length_a   1.000
_cell.length_b   1.000
_cell.length_c   1.000
_cell.angle_alpha   90.00
_cell.angle_beta   90.00
_cell.angle_gamma   90.00
#
_symmetry.space_group_name_H-M   'P 1'
#
loop_
_entity.id
_entity.type
_entity.pdbx_description
1 polymer ?
#
loop_
_entity_poly.entity_id
_entity_poly.type
_entity_poly.pdbx_seq_one_letter_code
_entity_poly.pdbx_strand_id
1 'polypeptide(L)'
;INSFPEAFFDRFRIADVGIIVCTSGRFTLCCKGMDYEVNTGETAFLSHGVCFSVADCSADCSVVIILYRVDSIRDILGSTVVGMRFVEFLNPRACWVMHTGHEEELTKYSELLAVGNSDNNIFAANERRLLLLSLTYRLCSIFREMSKDGDNAPNRKLETYMQFMQLIDQYYTRERGVRFY
;
A
#
# COMPACT_ATOMS: atom_id res chain seq x y z
N ILE A 1 -7.53 15.65 -6.23
CA ILE A 1 -9.03 15.63 -6.18
C ILE A 1 -9.42 16.49 -5.00
N ASN A 2 -10.29 17.52 -5.21
CA ASN A 2 -10.71 18.46 -4.17
C ASN A 2 -11.78 17.89 -3.22
N SER A 3 -12.19 16.64 -3.40
CA SER A 3 -13.14 15.94 -2.53
C SER A 3 -13.11 14.44 -2.83
N PHE A 4 -13.63 13.65 -1.90
CA PHE A 4 -13.78 12.22 -2.12
C PHE A 4 -14.84 11.91 -3.19
N PRO A 5 -14.67 10.83 -4.00
CA PRO A 5 -15.75 10.28 -4.81
C PRO A 5 -16.95 9.91 -3.94
N GLU A 6 -18.18 10.14 -4.43
CA GLU A 6 -19.42 9.83 -3.70
C GLU A 6 -19.44 8.38 -3.17
N ALA A 7 -18.93 7.43 -3.94
CA ALA A 7 -18.86 6.02 -3.55
C ALA A 7 -18.06 5.77 -2.25
N PHE A 8 -17.25 6.72 -1.80
CA PHE A 8 -16.44 6.56 -0.58
C PHE A 8 -17.20 6.98 0.69
N PHE A 9 -18.29 7.71 0.55
CA PHE A 9 -19.20 8.00 1.66
C PHE A 9 -20.11 6.81 2.00
N ASP A 10 -20.27 5.88 1.05
CA ASP A 10 -20.84 4.57 1.28
C ASP A 10 -19.76 3.56 1.68
N ARG A 11 -20.15 2.29 1.84
CA ARG A 11 -19.21 1.23 2.17
C ARG A 11 -18.38 0.82 0.97
N PHE A 12 -17.16 1.33 0.87
CA PHE A 12 -16.21 0.99 -0.20
C PHE A 12 -15.23 -0.12 0.25
N ARG A 13 -14.96 -1.10 -0.61
CA ARG A 13 -14.04 -2.20 -0.34
C ARG A 13 -12.75 -2.06 -1.11
N ILE A 14 -11.62 -2.08 -0.39
CA ILE A 14 -10.29 -2.12 -0.98
C ILE A 14 -10.00 -3.53 -1.52
N ALA A 15 -9.55 -3.62 -2.78
CA ALA A 15 -9.13 -4.89 -3.36
C ALA A 15 -7.83 -5.39 -2.71
N ASP A 16 -6.73 -4.64 -2.84
CA ASP A 16 -5.44 -5.02 -2.28
C ASP A 16 -4.76 -3.88 -1.52
N VAL A 17 -4.44 -2.78 -2.17
CA VAL A 17 -3.71 -1.65 -1.59
C VAL A 17 -4.51 -0.38 -1.73
N GLY A 18 -4.69 0.32 -0.62
CA GLY A 18 -5.25 1.66 -0.58
C GLY A 18 -4.33 2.63 0.16
N ILE A 19 -4.05 3.76 -0.48
CA ILE A 19 -3.25 4.86 0.07
C ILE A 19 -4.06 6.13 -0.13
N ILE A 20 -4.28 6.86 0.95
CA ILE A 20 -4.97 8.16 0.91
C ILE A 20 -4.08 9.17 1.61
N VAL A 21 -3.53 10.10 0.85
CA VAL A 21 -2.71 11.21 1.37
C VAL A 21 -3.61 12.43 1.56
N CYS A 22 -3.61 13.00 2.77
CA CYS A 22 -4.29 14.27 3.02
C CYS A 22 -3.36 15.43 2.67
N THR A 23 -3.66 16.15 1.60
CA THR A 23 -2.85 17.29 1.14
C THR A 23 -3.30 18.61 1.74
N SER A 24 -4.57 18.74 2.11
CA SER A 24 -5.10 19.88 2.90
C SER A 24 -6.35 19.46 3.66
N GLY A 25 -6.69 20.22 4.71
CA GLY A 25 -7.83 19.96 5.56
C GLY A 25 -7.69 18.70 6.40
N ARG A 26 -8.82 18.03 6.64
CA ARG A 26 -8.90 16.78 7.38
C ARG A 26 -10.07 15.93 6.90
N PHE A 27 -10.01 14.64 7.17
CA PHE A 27 -11.13 13.72 6.98
C PHE A 27 -11.11 12.59 8.01
N THR A 28 -12.24 11.92 8.18
CA THR A 28 -12.39 10.77 9.06
C THR A 28 -12.78 9.54 8.25
N LEU A 29 -12.01 8.46 8.39
CA LEU A 29 -12.32 7.14 7.82
C LEU A 29 -12.91 6.24 8.88
N CYS A 30 -14.06 5.66 8.61
CA CYS A 30 -14.63 4.59 9.41
C CYS A 30 -14.22 3.23 8.83
N CYS A 31 -13.43 2.46 9.58
CA CYS A 31 -12.96 1.13 9.18
C CYS A 31 -13.23 0.12 10.28
N LYS A 32 -13.99 -0.94 9.98
CA LYS A 32 -14.34 -2.00 10.94
C LYS A 32 -14.95 -1.44 12.25
N GLY A 33 -15.72 -0.35 12.17
CA GLY A 33 -16.37 0.28 13.32
C GLY A 33 -15.44 1.14 14.18
N MET A 34 -14.24 1.44 13.71
CA MET A 34 -13.31 2.40 14.31
C MET A 34 -13.13 3.59 13.41
N ASP A 35 -13.09 4.77 13.98
CA ASP A 35 -12.85 6.02 13.28
C ASP A 35 -11.39 6.39 13.35
N TYR A 36 -10.84 6.80 12.20
CA TYR A 36 -9.46 7.22 12.01
C TYR A 36 -9.47 8.63 11.45
N GLU A 37 -9.05 9.60 12.24
CA GLU A 37 -8.86 10.96 11.78
C GLU A 37 -7.55 11.08 11.01
N VAL A 38 -7.57 11.74 9.87
CA VAL A 38 -6.43 11.98 8.98
C VAL A 38 -6.33 13.47 8.71
N ASN A 39 -5.23 14.07 9.11
CA ASN A 39 -4.97 15.50 9.00
C ASN A 39 -4.03 15.81 7.85
N THR A 40 -3.93 17.08 7.48
CA THR A 40 -2.96 17.57 6.47
C THR A 40 -1.56 17.04 6.75
N GLY A 41 -0.92 16.45 5.73
CA GLY A 41 0.40 15.86 5.81
C GLY A 41 0.42 14.44 6.41
N GLU A 42 -0.73 13.83 6.63
CA GLU A 42 -0.82 12.44 7.05
C GLU A 42 -1.27 11.56 5.89
N THR A 43 -0.88 10.30 5.96
CA THR A 43 -1.26 9.26 4.99
C THR A 43 -1.99 8.12 5.70
N ALA A 44 -3.16 7.76 5.18
CA ALA A 44 -3.88 6.56 5.57
C ALA A 44 -3.54 5.41 4.63
N PHE A 45 -3.05 4.31 5.19
CA PHE A 45 -2.82 3.04 4.49
C PHE A 45 -3.93 2.06 4.84
N LEU A 46 -4.59 1.53 3.82
CA LEU A 46 -5.72 0.62 3.93
C LEU A 46 -5.31 -0.78 3.48
N SER A 47 -5.60 -1.77 4.32
CA SER A 47 -5.23 -3.16 4.10
C SER A 47 -6.14 -3.85 3.08
N HIS A 48 -5.64 -4.95 2.50
CA HIS A 48 -6.39 -5.83 1.61
C HIS A 48 -7.77 -6.23 2.19
N GLY A 49 -8.79 -6.13 1.36
CA GLY A 49 -10.15 -6.57 1.69
C GLY A 49 -10.89 -5.70 2.72
N VAL A 50 -10.26 -4.64 3.22
CA VAL A 50 -10.90 -3.73 4.17
C VAL A 50 -12.05 -2.99 3.51
N CYS A 51 -13.17 -2.91 4.23
CA CYS A 51 -14.25 -1.99 3.91
C CYS A 51 -14.10 -0.73 4.77
N PHE A 52 -14.19 0.42 4.12
CA PHE A 52 -14.19 1.72 4.77
C PHE A 52 -15.28 2.62 4.21
N SER A 53 -15.58 3.68 4.93
CA SER A 53 -16.36 4.82 4.45
C SER A 53 -15.73 6.11 4.96
N VAL A 54 -15.93 7.21 4.26
CA VAL A 54 -15.61 8.55 4.74
C VAL A 54 -16.78 9.02 5.59
N ALA A 55 -16.55 9.21 6.88
CA ALA A 55 -17.59 9.64 7.82
C ALA A 55 -17.77 11.17 7.83
N ASP A 56 -16.65 11.90 7.69
CA ASP A 56 -16.65 13.37 7.69
C ASP A 56 -15.43 13.88 6.90
N CYS A 57 -15.53 15.09 6.34
CA CYS A 57 -14.39 15.79 5.75
C CYS A 57 -14.59 17.31 5.87
N SER A 58 -13.50 18.04 6.09
CA SER A 58 -13.53 19.51 6.13
C SER A 58 -13.79 20.09 4.74
N ALA A 59 -14.31 21.32 4.68
CA ALA A 59 -14.65 21.99 3.42
C ALA A 59 -13.43 22.24 2.52
N ASP A 60 -12.25 22.38 3.11
CA ASP A 60 -10.96 22.55 2.43
C ASP A 60 -10.19 21.23 2.22
N CYS A 61 -10.84 20.09 2.46
CA CYS A 61 -10.22 18.79 2.33
C CYS A 61 -9.80 18.51 0.89
N SER A 62 -8.54 18.21 0.71
CA SER A 62 -7.96 17.73 -0.55
C SER A 62 -7.15 16.48 -0.31
N VAL A 63 -7.35 15.48 -1.16
CA VAL A 63 -6.74 14.16 -1.00
C VAL A 63 -6.14 13.64 -2.30
N VAL A 64 -5.09 12.85 -2.17
CA VAL A 64 -4.57 12.01 -3.22
C VAL A 64 -4.90 10.56 -2.89
N ILE A 65 -5.52 9.85 -3.83
CA ILE A 65 -5.98 8.47 -3.62
C ILE A 65 -5.28 7.56 -4.63
N ILE A 66 -4.58 6.55 -4.12
CA ILE A 66 -3.95 5.51 -4.93
C ILE A 66 -4.55 4.17 -4.53
N LEU A 67 -5.29 3.55 -5.45
CA LEU A 67 -5.84 2.21 -5.28
C LEU A 67 -5.30 1.32 -6.38
N TYR A 68 -4.71 0.18 -6.03
CA TYR A 68 -4.25 -0.76 -7.02
C TYR A 68 -4.31 -2.21 -6.54
N ARG A 69 -4.28 -3.13 -7.49
CA ARG A 69 -4.24 -4.57 -7.22
C ARG A 69 -2.80 -5.07 -7.39
N VAL A 70 -2.32 -5.81 -6.40
CA VAL A 70 -0.99 -6.44 -6.45
C VAL A 70 -0.89 -7.42 -7.61
N ASP A 71 -2.00 -8.06 -7.99
CA ASP A 71 -2.06 -8.93 -9.17
C ASP A 71 -1.59 -8.24 -10.46
N SER A 72 -1.77 -6.91 -10.56
CA SER A 72 -1.34 -6.13 -11.73
C SER A 72 0.17 -6.11 -11.96
N ILE A 73 0.96 -6.42 -10.92
CA ILE A 73 2.42 -6.39 -10.93
C ILE A 73 3.04 -7.71 -10.45
N ARG A 74 2.24 -8.73 -10.16
CA ARG A 74 2.68 -9.99 -9.54
C ARG A 74 3.78 -10.69 -10.34
N ASP A 75 3.65 -10.73 -11.65
CA ASP A 75 4.60 -11.38 -12.57
C ASP A 75 5.94 -10.65 -12.68
N ILE A 76 5.98 -9.34 -12.39
CA ILE A 76 7.19 -8.51 -12.41
C ILE A 76 7.73 -8.19 -11.02
N LEU A 77 7.01 -8.54 -9.95
CA LEU A 77 7.41 -8.25 -8.57
C LEU A 77 8.71 -8.99 -8.16
N GLY A 78 9.15 -9.96 -8.93
CA GLY A 78 10.47 -10.60 -8.90
C GLY A 78 10.77 -11.44 -7.66
N SER A 79 10.13 -11.17 -6.54
CA SER A 79 10.30 -11.91 -5.29
C SER A 79 8.99 -11.93 -4.51
N THR A 80 8.49 -13.12 -4.25
CA THR A 80 7.36 -13.37 -3.36
C THR A 80 7.56 -12.72 -1.98
N VAL A 81 8.82 -12.61 -1.55
CA VAL A 81 9.22 -12.02 -0.27
C VAL A 81 8.89 -10.53 -0.19
N VAL A 82 9.09 -9.75 -1.26
CA VAL A 82 8.77 -8.31 -1.26
C VAL A 82 7.27 -8.09 -1.16
N GLY A 83 6.49 -8.84 -1.94
CA GLY A 83 5.03 -8.79 -1.89
C GLY A 83 4.49 -9.18 -0.52
N MET A 84 5.05 -10.22 0.10
CA MET A 84 4.66 -10.66 1.45
C MET A 84 5.00 -9.61 2.52
N ARG A 85 6.19 -9.00 2.50
CA ARG A 85 6.54 -7.93 3.46
C ARG A 85 5.57 -6.77 3.41
N PHE A 86 5.18 -6.38 2.22
CA PHE A 86 4.22 -5.31 2.02
C PHE A 86 2.83 -5.68 2.58
N VAL A 87 2.34 -6.88 2.28
CA VAL A 87 1.05 -7.38 2.78
C VAL A 87 1.07 -7.56 4.30
N GLU A 88 2.17 -8.07 4.86
CA GLU A 88 2.30 -8.27 6.30
C GLU A 88 2.38 -6.97 7.08
N PHE A 89 3.05 -5.96 6.56
CA PHE A 89 3.07 -4.64 7.17
C PHE A 89 1.65 -4.06 7.27
N LEU A 90 0.83 -4.25 6.24
CA LEU A 90 -0.55 -3.77 6.22
C LEU A 90 -1.51 -4.65 7.03
N ASN A 91 -1.15 -5.92 7.34
CA ASN A 91 -2.11 -6.92 7.79
C ASN A 91 -2.55 -6.86 9.28
N PRO A 92 -1.82 -6.31 10.27
CA PRO A 92 -2.32 -6.32 11.64
C PRO A 92 -3.47 -5.34 11.89
N ARG A 93 -3.59 -4.30 11.07
CA ARG A 93 -4.58 -3.23 11.24
C ARG A 93 -5.37 -3.00 9.98
N ALA A 94 -6.65 -2.64 10.13
CA ALA A 94 -7.52 -2.29 9.01
C ALA A 94 -7.03 -1.03 8.29
N CYS A 95 -6.62 -0.04 9.08
CA CYS A 95 -6.12 1.25 8.64
C CYS A 95 -4.93 1.67 9.50
N TRP A 96 -3.95 2.30 8.87
CA TRP A 96 -2.82 2.96 9.51
C TRP A 96 -2.76 4.41 9.07
N VAL A 97 -2.80 5.33 10.04
CA VAL A 97 -2.66 6.76 9.80
C VAL A 97 -1.34 7.21 10.38
N MET A 98 -0.53 7.87 9.57
CA MET A 98 0.80 8.31 9.99
C MET A 98 1.35 9.43 9.11
N HIS A 99 2.23 10.22 9.69
CA HIS A 99 3.17 11.07 8.95
C HIS A 99 4.31 10.20 8.41
N THR A 100 4.42 10.11 7.09
CA THR A 100 5.52 9.34 6.47
C THR A 100 6.74 10.21 6.18
N GLY A 101 6.56 11.54 6.07
CA GLY A 101 7.55 12.46 5.55
C GLY A 101 7.77 12.35 4.03
N HIS A 102 6.94 11.54 3.36
CA HIS A 102 7.02 11.23 1.93
C HIS A 102 5.72 11.55 1.17
N GLU A 103 4.84 12.37 1.75
CA GLU A 103 3.52 12.69 1.19
C GLU A 103 3.63 13.36 -0.18
N GLU A 104 4.61 14.26 -0.35
CA GLU A 104 4.88 14.90 -1.63
C GLU A 104 5.34 13.90 -2.70
N GLU A 105 6.18 12.94 -2.31
CA GLU A 105 6.64 11.86 -3.19
C GLU A 105 5.49 10.94 -3.62
N LEU A 106 4.62 10.55 -2.69
CA LEU A 106 3.43 9.75 -2.98
C LEU A 106 2.47 10.49 -3.91
N THR A 107 2.34 11.80 -3.74
CA THR A 107 1.55 12.65 -4.65
C THR A 107 2.10 12.62 -6.07
N LYS A 108 3.43 12.74 -6.24
CA LYS A 108 4.09 12.63 -7.56
C LYS A 108 3.86 11.26 -8.23
N TYR A 109 3.90 10.17 -7.46
CA TYR A 109 3.53 8.86 -8.00
C TYR A 109 2.09 8.82 -8.51
N SER A 110 1.15 9.42 -7.78
CA SER A 110 -0.24 9.52 -8.22
C SER A 110 -0.39 10.29 -9.54
N GLU A 111 0.31 11.41 -9.66
CA GLU A 111 0.31 12.23 -10.88
C GLU A 111 0.85 11.44 -12.08
N LEU A 112 1.99 10.75 -11.92
CA LEU A 112 2.56 9.90 -12.97
C LEU A 112 1.63 8.76 -13.37
N LEU A 113 0.99 8.10 -12.39
CA LEU A 113 0.03 7.03 -12.64
C LEU A 113 -1.25 7.50 -13.33
N ALA A 114 -1.62 8.77 -13.17
CA ALA A 114 -2.78 9.37 -13.80
C ALA A 114 -2.52 9.74 -15.28
N VAL A 115 -1.26 9.97 -15.66
CA VAL A 115 -0.86 10.26 -17.04
C VAL A 115 -1.00 8.99 -17.88
N GLY A 116 -1.59 9.10 -19.08
CA GLY A 116 -1.59 8.00 -20.05
C GLY A 116 -2.76 7.02 -19.94
N ASN A 117 -3.91 7.46 -19.40
CA ASN A 117 -5.16 6.68 -19.42
C ASN A 117 -5.76 6.49 -20.84
N SER A 118 -5.00 6.68 -21.91
CA SER A 118 -5.43 6.38 -23.27
C SER A 118 -5.37 4.88 -23.55
N ASP A 119 -6.50 4.29 -23.77
CA ASP A 119 -6.86 2.88 -23.60
C ASP A 119 -6.21 1.84 -24.55
N ASN A 120 -5.26 2.18 -25.41
CA ASN A 120 -4.71 1.20 -26.36
C ASN A 120 -3.19 1.23 -26.56
N ASN A 121 -2.44 1.86 -25.65
CA ASN A 121 -1.00 1.91 -25.77
C ASN A 121 -0.33 0.88 -24.82
N ILE A 122 0.21 -0.20 -25.39
CA ILE A 122 0.91 -1.26 -24.64
C ILE A 122 2.11 -0.70 -23.86
N PHE A 123 2.78 0.33 -24.37
CA PHE A 123 3.90 0.97 -23.68
C PHE A 123 3.41 1.71 -22.43
N ALA A 124 2.32 2.48 -22.52
CA ALA A 124 1.74 3.16 -21.38
C ALA A 124 1.22 2.18 -20.31
N ALA A 125 0.65 1.04 -20.74
CA ALA A 125 0.25 -0.02 -19.82
C ALA A 125 1.45 -0.62 -19.06
N ASN A 126 2.56 -0.90 -19.75
CA ASN A 126 3.77 -1.42 -19.14
C ASN A 126 4.46 -0.37 -18.25
N GLU A 127 4.52 0.89 -18.69
CA GLU A 127 5.04 2.00 -17.87
C GLU A 127 4.27 2.10 -16.55
N ARG A 128 2.95 2.07 -16.58
CA ARG A 128 2.11 2.09 -15.37
C ARG A 128 2.41 0.92 -14.43
N ARG A 129 2.61 -0.28 -14.98
CA ARG A 129 2.98 -1.46 -14.18
C ARG A 129 4.33 -1.29 -13.50
N LEU A 130 5.32 -0.73 -14.20
CA LEU A 130 6.64 -0.42 -13.65
C LEU A 130 6.58 0.68 -12.59
N LEU A 131 5.75 1.70 -12.78
CA LEU A 131 5.50 2.73 -11.76
C LEU A 131 4.84 2.14 -10.51
N LEU A 132 3.86 1.26 -10.65
CA LEU A 132 3.25 0.55 -9.51
C LEU A 132 4.26 -0.35 -8.80
N LEU A 133 5.13 -1.02 -9.54
CA LEU A 133 6.21 -1.81 -8.97
C LEU A 133 7.18 -0.91 -8.18
N SER A 134 7.62 0.19 -8.77
CA SER A 134 8.48 1.19 -8.12
C SER A 134 7.83 1.74 -6.84
N LEU A 135 6.56 2.13 -6.89
CA LEU A 135 5.79 2.56 -5.72
C LEU A 135 5.76 1.49 -4.63
N THR A 136 5.54 0.23 -4.99
CA THR A 136 5.51 -0.89 -4.04
C THR A 136 6.84 -1.04 -3.30
N TYR A 137 7.97 -1.00 -4.03
CA TYR A 137 9.30 -1.03 -3.42
C TYR A 137 9.56 0.20 -2.54
N ARG A 138 9.11 1.37 -2.98
CA ARG A 138 9.25 2.61 -2.20
C ARG A 138 8.47 2.55 -0.90
N LEU A 139 7.24 2.06 -0.92
CA LEU A 139 6.46 1.83 0.29
C LEU A 139 7.15 0.85 1.25
N CYS A 140 7.72 -0.24 0.74
CA CYS A 140 8.50 -1.16 1.56
C CYS A 140 9.69 -0.46 2.25
N SER A 141 10.35 0.49 1.57
CA SER A 141 11.45 1.28 2.14
C SER A 141 10.94 2.21 3.24
N ILE A 142 9.88 2.96 2.98
CA ILE A 142 9.24 3.87 3.97
C ILE A 142 8.87 3.08 5.23
N PHE A 143 8.18 1.95 5.08
CA PHE A 143 7.78 1.13 6.21
C PHE A 143 8.96 0.56 6.99
N ARG A 144 10.05 0.20 6.31
CA ARG A 144 11.28 -0.28 6.94
C ARG A 144 11.97 0.83 7.75
N GLU A 145 11.99 2.04 7.24
CA GLU A 145 12.53 3.22 7.94
C GLU A 145 11.75 3.48 9.23
N MET A 146 10.44 3.49 9.15
CA MET A 146 9.54 3.70 10.30
C MET A 146 9.62 2.58 11.34
N SER A 147 9.85 1.33 10.91
CA SER A 147 9.98 0.19 11.83
C SER A 147 11.26 0.23 12.66
N LYS A 148 12.27 1.01 12.25
CA LYS A 148 13.51 1.18 13.03
C LYS A 148 13.33 2.15 14.20
N ASP A 149 12.39 3.09 14.07
CA ASP A 149 12.12 4.11 15.09
C ASP A 149 11.06 3.67 16.13
N GLY A 150 10.40 2.56 15.90
CA GLY A 150 9.38 2.01 16.79
C GLY A 150 9.87 0.76 17.53
N ASP A 151 9.42 0.62 18.77
CA ASP A 151 9.71 -0.46 19.75
C ASP A 151 9.16 -1.85 19.33
N ASN A 152 9.04 -2.11 18.03
CA ASN A 152 8.66 -3.39 17.47
C ASN A 152 9.92 -4.22 17.30
N ALA A 153 10.25 -4.97 18.36
CA ALA A 153 11.22 -6.07 18.25
C ALA A 153 10.87 -6.89 16.99
N PRO A 154 11.87 -7.16 16.12
CA PRO A 154 11.62 -7.89 14.88
C PRO A 154 10.91 -9.19 15.23
N ASN A 155 9.75 -9.42 14.61
CA ASN A 155 9.00 -10.66 14.86
C ASN A 155 9.82 -11.83 14.31
N ARG A 156 10.57 -12.50 15.20
CA ARG A 156 11.50 -13.58 14.85
C ARG A 156 10.81 -14.69 14.03
N LYS A 157 9.52 -14.93 14.27
CA LYS A 157 8.74 -15.90 13.48
C LYS A 157 8.58 -15.43 12.03
N LEU A 158 8.38 -14.14 11.84
CA LEU A 158 8.25 -13.50 10.54
C LEU A 158 9.58 -13.54 9.78
N GLU A 159 10.69 -13.19 10.43
CA GLU A 159 12.02 -13.28 9.82
C GLU A 159 12.35 -14.72 9.40
N THR A 160 12.06 -15.70 10.27
CA THR A 160 12.26 -17.12 9.96
C THR A 160 11.40 -17.56 8.77
N TYR A 161 10.13 -17.16 8.75
CA TYR A 161 9.22 -17.46 7.64
C TYR A 161 9.70 -16.85 6.32
N MET A 162 10.22 -15.64 6.35
CA MET A 162 10.74 -14.95 5.18
C MET A 162 12.03 -15.56 4.66
N GLN A 163 12.94 -15.98 5.56
CA GLN A 163 14.14 -16.75 5.20
C GLN A 163 13.74 -18.08 4.53
N PHE A 164 12.74 -18.76 5.08
CA PHE A 164 12.20 -19.98 4.51
C PHE A 164 11.64 -19.77 3.09
N MET A 165 10.83 -18.74 2.87
CA MET A 165 10.28 -18.42 1.55
C MET A 165 11.39 -18.02 0.57
N GLN A 166 12.39 -17.29 1.01
CA GLN A 166 13.55 -16.93 0.17
C GLN A 166 14.37 -18.15 -0.25
N LEU A 167 14.54 -19.11 0.64
CA LEU A 167 15.20 -20.38 0.31
C LEU A 167 14.37 -21.19 -0.70
N ILE A 168 13.05 -21.24 -0.53
CA ILE A 168 12.16 -21.86 -1.51
C ILE A 168 12.35 -21.20 -2.88
N ASP A 169 12.23 -19.89 -3.00
CA ASP A 169 12.36 -19.18 -4.27
C ASP A 169 13.71 -19.44 -4.96
N GLN A 170 14.80 -19.58 -4.18
CA GLN A 170 16.13 -19.84 -4.73
C GLN A 170 16.36 -21.30 -5.12
N TYR A 171 15.79 -22.24 -4.39
CA TYR A 171 16.21 -23.63 -4.47
C TYR A 171 15.11 -24.63 -4.83
N TYR A 172 13.82 -24.22 -4.96
CA TYR A 172 12.69 -25.17 -5.18
C TYR A 172 12.84 -26.06 -6.41
N THR A 173 13.59 -25.62 -7.43
CA THR A 173 13.87 -26.42 -8.62
C THR A 173 14.97 -27.45 -8.42
N ARG A 174 15.85 -27.26 -7.44
CA ARG A 174 17.03 -28.09 -7.16
C ARG A 174 16.85 -28.95 -5.91
N GLU A 175 16.26 -28.37 -4.86
CA GLU A 175 16.11 -29.00 -3.55
C GLU A 175 14.63 -29.23 -3.23
N ARG A 176 14.22 -30.50 -3.19
CA ARG A 176 12.84 -30.92 -2.92
C ARG A 176 12.63 -31.43 -1.49
N GLY A 177 13.69 -31.62 -0.74
CA GLY A 177 13.65 -32.16 0.63
C GLY A 177 13.28 -31.10 1.65
N VAL A 178 12.21 -31.30 2.43
CA VAL A 178 11.74 -30.36 3.49
C VAL A 178 12.85 -30.07 4.51
N ARG A 179 13.79 -31.01 4.74
CA ARG A 179 14.90 -30.84 5.69
C ARG A 179 15.94 -29.80 5.26
N PHE A 180 15.96 -29.46 3.97
CA PHE A 180 16.87 -28.44 3.45
C PHE A 180 16.41 -27.04 3.90
N TYR A 181 15.12 -26.81 3.93
CA TYR A 181 14.51 -25.53 4.30
C TYR A 181 14.29 -25.42 5.83
#